data_be0e9d4227679e4e8192f97e6d8e6fab
#
_entry.id   be0e9d4227679e4e8192f97e6d8e6fab
#
_cell.length_a   1.000
_cell.length_b   1.000
_cell.length_c   1.000
_cell.angle_alpha   90.00
_cell.angle_beta   90.00
_cell.angle_gamma   90.00
#
_symmetry.space_group_name_H-M   'P 1'
#
loop_
_entity.id
_entity.type
_entity.pdbx_description
1 polymer ?
#
loop_
_entity_poly.entity_id
_entity_poly.type
_entity_poly.pdbx_seq_one_letter_code
_entity_poly.pdbx_strand_id
1 'polypeptide(L)'
;MMKSDKLWAILIIAAFFLSIFCAGCGKKADPRYLHVNYPEPVSDLDVSIDKDGRAVLKWCIPGEPGHAGHVKILKSALKADDSSCPDCPRIYAIAGDLSLRDLRLDEKGQFVYLDRNIRRGFFYSYRVVICDSSGMCGGESNTSRIEMP
;
A
#
# COMPACT_ATOMS: atom_id res chain seq x y z
N MET A 1 -32.46 21.37 67.84
CA MET A 1 -33.11 21.33 66.53
C MET A 1 -32.26 21.87 65.34
N MET A 2 -30.97 22.07 65.47
CA MET A 2 -30.04 22.65 64.42
C MET A 2 -29.20 21.62 63.66
N LYS A 3 -29.37 20.32 63.85
CA LYS A 3 -28.59 19.30 63.14
C LYS A 3 -29.21 18.78 61.83
N SER A 4 -30.52 18.90 61.67
CA SER A 4 -31.24 18.36 60.50
C SER A 4 -31.04 19.22 59.26
N ASP A 5 -31.03 20.54 59.41
CA ASP A 5 -30.96 21.47 58.25
C ASP A 5 -29.61 21.44 57.54
N LYS A 6 -28.51 21.19 58.31
CA LYS A 6 -27.18 21.02 57.73
C LYS A 6 -27.03 19.72 56.97
N LEU A 7 -27.67 18.66 57.43
CA LEU A 7 -27.65 17.34 56.74
C LEU A 7 -28.40 17.42 55.36
N TRP A 8 -29.51 18.11 55.34
CA TRP A 8 -30.26 18.34 54.12
C TRP A 8 -29.50 19.19 53.09
N ALA A 9 -28.83 20.23 53.54
CA ALA A 9 -28.00 21.07 52.69
C ALA A 9 -26.84 20.30 52.06
N ILE A 10 -26.19 19.40 52.80
CA ILE A 10 -25.11 18.55 52.30
C ILE A 10 -25.64 17.55 51.25
N LEU A 11 -26.80 16.96 51.49
CA LEU A 11 -27.41 16.04 50.53
C LEU A 11 -27.81 16.72 49.22
N ILE A 12 -28.33 17.94 49.26
CA ILE A 12 -28.67 18.69 48.06
C ILE A 12 -27.40 19.05 47.25
N ILE A 13 -26.34 19.47 47.91
CA ILE A 13 -25.05 19.80 47.27
C ILE A 13 -24.42 18.53 46.66
N ALA A 14 -24.46 17.39 47.35
CA ALA A 14 -23.96 16.14 46.82
C ALA A 14 -24.74 15.66 45.60
N ALA A 15 -26.09 15.80 45.61
CA ALA A 15 -26.93 15.46 44.47
C ALA A 15 -26.69 16.38 43.26
N PHE A 16 -26.42 17.66 43.53
CA PHE A 16 -26.09 18.62 42.46
C PHE A 16 -24.72 18.33 41.80
N PHE A 17 -23.70 17.95 42.59
CA PHE A 17 -22.45 17.52 42.06
C PHE A 17 -22.53 16.19 41.27
N LEU A 18 -23.35 15.24 41.71
CA LEU A 18 -23.53 13.98 41.04
C LEU A 18 -24.24 14.16 39.66
N SER A 19 -25.13 15.13 39.52
CA SER A 19 -25.81 15.42 38.24
C SER A 19 -24.88 16.06 37.19
N ILE A 20 -23.81 16.75 37.61
CA ILE A 20 -22.82 17.35 36.68
C ILE A 20 -21.93 16.28 36.04
N PHE A 21 -21.65 15.19 36.75
CA PHE A 21 -20.82 14.09 36.21
C PHE A 21 -21.54 13.21 35.17
N CYS A 22 -22.87 13.23 35.11
CA CYS A 22 -23.65 12.45 34.15
C CYS A 22 -23.88 13.14 32.79
N ALA A 23 -23.49 14.41 32.63
CA ALA A 23 -23.66 15.16 31.38
C ALA A 23 -22.57 14.97 30.34
N GLY A 24 -21.60 14.08 30.60
CA GLY A 24 -20.49 13.78 29.69
C GLY A 24 -20.84 12.75 28.62
N CYS A 25 -22.00 12.81 27.96
CA CYS A 25 -22.23 12.09 26.70
C CYS A 25 -21.37 12.72 25.61
N GLY A 26 -20.16 12.19 25.45
CA GLY A 26 -19.30 12.53 24.32
C GLY A 26 -20.05 12.25 23.03
N LYS A 27 -20.44 13.29 22.30
CA LYS A 27 -20.98 13.18 20.94
C LYS A 27 -19.87 12.57 20.09
N LYS A 28 -19.96 11.27 19.75
CA LYS A 28 -19.08 10.68 18.73
C LYS A 28 -19.33 11.46 17.46
N ALA A 29 -18.35 12.23 17.03
CA ALA A 29 -18.36 12.82 15.71
C ALA A 29 -18.47 11.67 14.69
N ASP A 30 -19.35 11.82 13.72
CA ASP A 30 -19.42 10.87 12.60
C ASP A 30 -18.04 10.75 11.99
N PRO A 31 -17.56 9.51 11.71
CA PRO A 31 -16.29 9.34 11.04
C PRO A 31 -16.39 10.05 9.68
N ARG A 32 -15.72 11.17 9.55
CA ARG A 32 -15.56 11.81 8.24
C ARG A 32 -14.69 10.87 7.44
N TYR A 33 -15.26 10.28 6.40
CA TYR A 33 -14.49 9.59 5.38
C TYR A 33 -13.57 10.64 4.76
N LEU A 34 -12.31 10.61 5.14
CA LEU A 34 -11.28 11.30 4.38
C LEU A 34 -11.26 10.58 3.02
N HIS A 35 -11.59 11.31 1.96
CA HIS A 35 -11.33 10.84 0.60
C HIS A 35 -9.80 10.75 0.45
N VAL A 36 -9.25 9.60 0.78
CA VAL A 36 -7.85 9.32 0.57
C VAL A 36 -7.71 8.93 -0.90
N ASN A 37 -7.10 9.80 -1.67
CA ASN A 37 -6.77 9.51 -3.06
C ASN A 37 -5.54 8.60 -3.07
N TYR A 38 -5.76 7.30 -3.17
CA TYR A 38 -4.69 6.35 -3.40
C TYR A 38 -4.17 6.50 -4.84
N PRO A 39 -2.85 6.32 -5.07
CA PRO A 39 -2.32 6.22 -6.42
C PRO A 39 -3.05 5.14 -7.23
N GLU A 40 -3.38 5.45 -8.47
CA GLU A 40 -4.00 4.48 -9.36
C GLU A 40 -3.05 3.31 -9.67
N PRO A 41 -3.55 2.06 -9.75
CA PRO A 41 -2.72 0.93 -10.07
C PRO A 41 -2.25 0.98 -11.53
N VAL A 42 -1.01 0.62 -11.77
CA VAL A 42 -0.45 0.44 -13.11
C VAL A 42 -1.18 -0.71 -13.81
N SER A 43 -1.56 -0.54 -15.07
CA SER A 43 -2.28 -1.54 -15.86
C SER A 43 -1.53 -2.05 -17.09
N ASP A 44 -0.37 -1.48 -17.38
CA ASP A 44 0.45 -1.74 -18.56
C ASP A 44 1.85 -2.29 -18.23
N LEU A 45 2.02 -2.88 -17.03
CA LEU A 45 3.30 -3.52 -16.70
C LEU A 45 3.61 -4.63 -17.70
N ASP A 46 4.76 -4.50 -18.35
CA ASP A 46 5.34 -5.50 -19.23
C ASP A 46 6.73 -5.92 -18.76
N VAL A 47 7.09 -7.18 -18.98
CA VAL A 47 8.40 -7.73 -18.65
C VAL A 47 8.97 -8.53 -19.83
N SER A 48 10.23 -8.27 -20.14
CA SER A 48 10.98 -8.96 -21.18
C SER A 48 12.37 -9.35 -20.68
N ILE A 49 13.06 -10.22 -21.41
CA ILE A 49 14.47 -10.55 -21.14
C ILE A 49 15.34 -9.80 -22.16
N ASP A 50 16.34 -9.10 -21.68
CA ASP A 50 17.30 -8.45 -22.56
C ASP A 50 18.40 -9.44 -23.04
N LYS A 51 19.26 -8.95 -23.96
CA LYS A 51 20.38 -9.72 -24.50
C LYS A 51 21.42 -10.17 -23.45
N ASP A 52 21.46 -9.48 -22.31
CA ASP A 52 22.36 -9.78 -21.20
C ASP A 52 21.71 -10.75 -20.18
N GLY A 53 20.50 -11.25 -20.46
CA GLY A 53 19.78 -12.20 -19.61
C GLY A 53 19.18 -11.56 -18.36
N ARG A 54 18.86 -10.24 -18.39
CA ARG A 54 18.22 -9.53 -17.28
C ARG A 54 16.74 -9.34 -17.57
N ALA A 55 15.91 -9.35 -16.53
CA ALA A 55 14.52 -8.96 -16.69
C ALA A 55 14.42 -7.44 -16.79
N VAL A 56 13.76 -6.97 -17.82
CA VAL A 56 13.46 -5.56 -18.08
C VAL A 56 11.97 -5.35 -17.86
N LEU A 57 11.61 -4.61 -16.82
CA LEU A 57 10.25 -4.21 -16.53
C LEU A 57 10.00 -2.83 -17.09
N LYS A 58 8.84 -2.63 -17.72
CA LYS A 58 8.42 -1.33 -18.26
C LYS A 58 6.97 -1.06 -17.91
N TRP A 59 6.66 0.17 -17.56
CA TRP A 59 5.30 0.61 -17.25
C TRP A 59 5.14 2.13 -17.37
N CYS A 60 3.90 2.60 -17.49
CA CYS A 60 3.54 4.01 -17.33
C CYS A 60 2.89 4.23 -15.96
N ILE A 61 3.05 5.42 -15.42
CA ILE A 61 2.28 5.83 -14.24
C ILE A 61 0.96 6.42 -14.73
N PRO A 62 -0.20 5.88 -14.29
CA PRO A 62 -1.49 6.45 -14.63
C PRO A 62 -1.71 7.79 -13.94
N GLY A 63 -2.42 8.70 -14.57
CA GLY A 63 -2.77 10.01 -14.03
C GLY A 63 -1.60 11.01 -14.00
N GLU A 64 -1.68 11.97 -13.09
CA GLU A 64 -0.64 12.98 -12.92
C GLU A 64 0.51 12.44 -12.06
N PRO A 65 1.73 12.33 -12.60
CA PRO A 65 2.87 11.77 -11.87
C PRO A 65 3.33 12.62 -10.66
N GLY A 66 2.78 13.81 -10.48
CA GLY A 66 3.18 14.75 -9.44
C GLY A 66 2.97 14.27 -8.00
N HIS A 67 2.14 13.29 -7.77
CA HIS A 67 1.87 12.70 -6.44
C HIS A 67 2.63 11.40 -6.18
N ALA A 68 3.16 10.77 -7.20
CA ALA A 68 3.90 9.53 -7.06
C ALA A 68 5.29 9.79 -6.49
N GLY A 69 5.63 9.15 -5.36
CA GLY A 69 6.90 9.29 -4.65
C GLY A 69 7.89 8.17 -4.96
N HIS A 70 7.43 6.92 -4.85
CA HIS A 70 8.26 5.74 -5.07
C HIS A 70 7.43 4.56 -5.60
N VAL A 71 8.13 3.53 -6.08
CA VAL A 71 7.54 2.31 -6.59
C VAL A 71 8.13 1.10 -5.88
N LYS A 72 7.29 0.17 -5.49
CA LYS A 72 7.68 -1.15 -5.00
C LYS A 72 7.58 -2.15 -6.14
N ILE A 73 8.65 -2.87 -6.38
CA ILE A 73 8.70 -3.97 -7.35
C ILE A 73 8.49 -5.27 -6.57
N LEU A 74 7.41 -5.96 -6.87
CA LEU A 74 7.05 -7.24 -6.29
C LEU A 74 7.44 -8.35 -7.25
N LYS A 75 8.12 -9.38 -6.75
CA LYS A 75 8.62 -10.51 -7.53
C LYS A 75 8.25 -11.83 -6.87
N SER A 76 7.79 -12.76 -7.66
CA SER A 76 7.64 -14.16 -7.29
C SER A 76 8.51 -15.00 -8.21
N ALA A 77 9.20 -16.00 -7.66
CA ALA A 77 10.02 -16.96 -8.40
C ALA A 77 9.52 -18.38 -8.12
N LEU A 78 9.35 -19.17 -9.17
CA LEU A 78 8.95 -20.57 -9.09
C LEU A 78 9.91 -21.39 -9.96
N LYS A 79 10.43 -22.51 -9.47
CA LYS A 79 11.20 -23.41 -10.31
C LYS A 79 10.32 -24.01 -11.41
N ALA A 80 10.89 -24.21 -12.58
CA ALA A 80 10.16 -24.75 -13.73
C ALA A 80 9.63 -26.18 -13.49
N ASP A 81 10.31 -26.96 -12.66
CA ASP A 81 9.92 -28.30 -12.25
C ASP A 81 8.80 -28.33 -11.19
N ASP A 82 8.67 -27.24 -10.40
CA ASP A 82 7.62 -27.07 -9.40
C ASP A 82 6.31 -26.50 -10.01
N SER A 83 6.26 -26.32 -11.34
CA SER A 83 5.20 -25.62 -12.05
C SER A 83 3.90 -26.42 -12.23
N SER A 84 3.70 -27.52 -11.48
CA SER A 84 2.50 -28.36 -11.56
C SER A 84 1.18 -27.63 -11.23
N CYS A 85 1.25 -26.39 -10.77
CA CYS A 85 0.08 -25.55 -10.48
C CYS A 85 0.27 -24.11 -11.00
N PRO A 86 -0.06 -23.83 -12.29
CA PRO A 86 0.08 -22.49 -12.87
C PRO A 86 -0.83 -21.45 -12.19
N ASP A 87 -1.95 -21.88 -11.60
CA ASP A 87 -2.95 -21.00 -10.97
C ASP A 87 -2.85 -20.96 -9.43
N CYS A 88 -1.86 -21.63 -8.85
CA CYS A 88 -1.64 -21.56 -7.41
C CYS A 88 -1.31 -20.13 -6.95
N PRO A 89 -1.80 -19.73 -5.75
CA PRO A 89 -1.44 -18.45 -5.16
C PRO A 89 0.08 -18.29 -5.07
N ARG A 90 0.59 -17.18 -5.59
CA ARG A 90 2.03 -16.89 -5.60
C ARG A 90 2.40 -16.00 -4.44
N ILE A 91 3.50 -16.32 -3.79
CA ILE A 91 4.08 -15.45 -2.77
C ILE A 91 5.00 -14.46 -3.47
N TYR A 92 4.76 -13.16 -3.24
CA TYR A 92 5.57 -12.08 -3.75
C TYR A 92 6.46 -11.52 -2.65
N ALA A 93 7.72 -11.29 -2.97
CA ALA A 93 8.67 -10.57 -2.14
C ALA A 93 9.00 -9.22 -2.79
N ILE A 94 9.40 -8.23 -1.99
CA ILE A 94 9.86 -6.95 -2.49
C ILE A 94 11.24 -7.15 -3.11
N ALA A 95 11.35 -6.98 -4.43
CA ALA A 95 12.59 -7.03 -5.19
C ALA A 95 13.26 -5.66 -5.31
N GLY A 96 12.49 -4.58 -5.15
CA GLY A 96 12.99 -3.21 -5.15
C GLY A 96 11.97 -2.26 -4.53
N ASP A 97 12.46 -1.24 -3.86
CA ASP A 97 11.71 -0.09 -3.38
C ASP A 97 12.52 1.15 -3.76
N LEU A 98 12.05 1.90 -4.76
CA LEU A 98 12.84 2.87 -5.49
C LEU A 98 12.10 4.20 -5.59
N SER A 99 12.82 5.30 -5.39
CA SER A 99 12.26 6.60 -5.74
C SER A 99 12.03 6.68 -7.26
N LEU A 100 10.89 7.20 -7.66
CA LEU A 100 10.60 7.41 -9.09
C LEU A 100 11.60 8.35 -9.77
N ARG A 101 12.25 9.22 -9.00
CA ARG A 101 13.29 10.13 -9.49
C ARG A 101 14.57 9.39 -9.90
N ASP A 102 14.81 8.21 -9.33
CA ASP A 102 16.00 7.40 -9.58
C ASP A 102 15.81 6.41 -10.73
N LEU A 103 14.56 6.25 -11.20
CA LEU A 103 14.23 5.40 -12.32
C LEU A 103 14.45 6.13 -13.65
N ARG A 104 14.90 5.36 -14.63
CA ARG A 104 15.07 5.84 -16.01
C ARG A 104 13.73 5.77 -16.74
N LEU A 105 13.51 6.75 -17.61
CA LEU A 105 12.48 6.70 -18.64
C LEU A 105 13.10 6.24 -19.95
N ASP A 106 12.38 5.43 -20.70
CA ASP A 106 12.75 5.11 -22.07
C ASP A 106 12.29 6.22 -23.05
N GLU A 107 12.56 6.03 -24.33
CA GLU A 107 12.19 6.98 -25.40
C GLU A 107 10.67 7.18 -25.53
N LYS A 108 9.87 6.24 -25.03
CA LYS A 108 8.40 6.30 -25.01
C LYS A 108 7.83 6.90 -23.73
N GLY A 109 8.70 7.32 -22.79
CA GLY A 109 8.27 7.85 -21.51
C GLY A 109 7.84 6.78 -20.51
N GLN A 110 8.18 5.50 -20.71
CA GLN A 110 7.91 4.41 -19.78
C GLN A 110 9.03 4.33 -18.75
N PHE A 111 8.67 4.09 -17.49
CA PHE A 111 9.63 3.76 -16.45
C PHE A 111 10.26 2.40 -16.71
N VAL A 112 11.56 2.29 -16.46
CA VAL A 112 12.34 1.07 -16.71
C VAL A 112 13.05 0.63 -15.44
N TYR A 113 12.85 -0.63 -15.06
CA TYR A 113 13.57 -1.30 -14.00
C TYR A 113 14.27 -2.55 -14.52
N LEU A 114 15.53 -2.76 -14.10
CA LEU A 114 16.34 -3.91 -14.50
C LEU A 114 16.55 -4.83 -13.31
N ASP A 115 15.95 -6.03 -13.35
CA ASP A 115 16.22 -7.08 -12.38
C ASP A 115 17.34 -8.00 -12.89
N ARG A 116 18.47 -7.97 -12.20
CA ARG A 116 19.66 -8.79 -12.48
C ARG A 116 19.65 -10.11 -11.70
N ASN A 117 18.71 -10.27 -10.76
CA ASN A 117 18.64 -11.43 -9.88
C ASN A 117 17.66 -12.48 -10.41
N ILE A 118 17.79 -12.83 -11.68
CA ILE A 118 17.05 -13.93 -12.32
C ILE A 118 18.00 -15.06 -12.68
N ARG A 119 17.49 -16.30 -12.66
CA ARG A 119 18.26 -17.52 -12.91
C ARG A 119 17.50 -18.39 -13.91
N ARG A 120 18.25 -19.19 -14.68
CA ARG A 120 17.68 -20.19 -15.57
C ARG A 120 16.90 -21.25 -14.82
N GLY A 121 15.90 -21.81 -15.46
CA GLY A 121 15.03 -22.84 -14.88
C GLY A 121 13.99 -22.29 -13.90
N PHE A 122 13.67 -20.99 -13.98
CA PHE A 122 12.66 -20.36 -13.14
C PHE A 122 11.62 -19.60 -13.97
N PHE A 123 10.38 -19.62 -13.49
CA PHE A 123 9.32 -18.70 -13.88
C PHE A 123 9.29 -17.54 -12.91
N TYR A 124 9.30 -16.33 -13.43
CA TYR A 124 9.18 -15.10 -12.64
C TYR A 124 7.87 -14.40 -12.94
N SER A 125 7.23 -13.90 -11.90
CA SER A 125 6.06 -13.05 -12.00
C SER A 125 6.33 -11.74 -11.29
N TYR A 126 5.96 -10.64 -11.92
CA TYR A 126 6.18 -9.30 -11.40
C TYR A 126 4.89 -8.53 -11.28
N ARG A 127 4.84 -7.66 -10.27
CA ARG A 127 3.85 -6.60 -10.08
C ARG A 127 4.56 -5.35 -9.61
N VAL A 128 3.94 -4.20 -9.80
CA VAL A 128 4.42 -2.93 -9.26
C VAL A 128 3.32 -2.29 -8.44
N VAL A 129 3.71 -1.53 -7.43
CA VAL A 129 2.83 -0.75 -6.57
C VAL A 129 3.38 0.65 -6.50
N ILE A 130 2.58 1.65 -6.89
CA ILE A 130 2.95 3.05 -6.77
C ILE A 130 2.56 3.55 -5.39
N CYS A 131 3.47 4.25 -4.74
CA CYS A 131 3.23 4.90 -3.47
C CYS A 131 3.47 6.41 -3.62
N ASP A 132 2.71 7.21 -2.90
CA ASP A 132 2.89 8.66 -2.86
C ASP A 132 4.05 9.09 -1.97
N SER A 133 4.30 10.39 -1.91
CA SER A 133 5.36 10.95 -1.07
C SER A 133 5.09 10.82 0.44
N SER A 134 3.86 10.54 0.84
CA SER A 134 3.49 10.29 2.24
C SER A 134 3.65 8.82 2.64
N GLY A 135 3.94 7.93 1.69
CA GLY A 135 4.09 6.50 1.88
C GLY A 135 2.78 5.71 1.72
N MET A 136 1.68 6.36 1.32
CA MET A 136 0.44 5.66 0.98
C MET A 136 0.58 5.00 -0.37
N CYS A 137 0.29 3.71 -0.44
CA CYS A 137 0.43 2.90 -1.64
C CYS A 137 -0.94 2.58 -2.26
N GLY A 138 -0.98 2.59 -3.58
CA GLY A 138 -2.14 2.18 -4.36
C GLY A 138 -2.27 0.65 -4.47
N GLY A 139 -3.12 0.21 -5.39
CA GLY A 139 -3.28 -1.21 -5.71
C GLY A 139 -2.08 -1.77 -6.48
N GLU A 140 -1.97 -3.11 -6.49
CA GLU A 140 -1.00 -3.81 -7.31
C GLU A 140 -1.36 -3.69 -8.80
N SER A 141 -0.35 -3.66 -9.67
CA SER A 141 -0.51 -3.66 -11.13
C SER A 141 -1.08 -4.97 -11.66
N ASN A 142 -1.31 -5.04 -12.97
CA ASN A 142 -1.39 -6.31 -13.68
C ASN A 142 -0.13 -7.16 -13.40
N THR A 143 -0.29 -8.48 -13.50
CA THR A 143 0.85 -9.41 -13.38
C THR A 143 1.49 -9.63 -14.74
N SER A 144 2.79 -9.36 -14.86
CA SER A 144 3.59 -9.71 -16.02
C SER A 144 4.55 -10.87 -15.70
N ARG A 145 4.76 -11.79 -16.63
CA ARG A 145 5.46 -13.06 -16.39
C ARG A 145 6.52 -13.31 -17.47
N ILE A 146 7.63 -13.89 -17.04
CA ILE A 146 8.67 -14.41 -17.93
C ILE A 146 9.11 -15.81 -17.49
N GLU A 147 9.54 -16.61 -18.44
CA GLU A 147 10.26 -17.84 -18.23
C GLU A 147 11.74 -17.62 -18.58
N MET A 148 12.61 -18.11 -17.73
CA MET A 148 14.06 -18.08 -17.94
C MET A 148 14.50 -19.51 -18.34
N PRO A 149 14.63 -19.80 -19.64
CA PRO A 149 14.95 -21.16 -20.13
C PRO A 149 16.34 -21.64 -19.72
#